data_9eaf7e566648a1c6401289b5742c55bf
#
_entry.id   9eaf7e566648a1c6401289b5742c55bf
#
_cell.length_a   1.000
_cell.length_b   1.000
_cell.length_c   1.000
_cell.angle_alpha   90.00
_cell.angle_beta   90.00
_cell.angle_gamma   90.00
#
_symmetry.space_group_name_H-M   'P 1'
#
loop_
_entity.id
_entity.type
_entity.pdbx_description
1 polymer ?
#
loop_
_entity_poly.entity_id
_entity_poly.type
_entity_poly.pdbx_seq_one_letter_code
_entity_poly.pdbx_strand_id
1 'polypeptide(L)'
;VTGVQTCALPIFRPAPVLITPGASTLEPIRGVSARVVQSMEASLSVPTATSVRAIPAKLMIDNRIVINNHLARGRGGKVSFTHIIAYAMIKAVRAMPEMNAFFGELDGKPAIGKPEHINLGVAIDLAKPDGSRQLLVPSVKGCEDLDFGQFWAAYEAVIKKARAGSLTVEDFAGTTMSITNPGTIGTVHSVPRLVQGQGLILGVGAMDYPAEFQGASEETLVNMAVSKVITLTSTYDHRIIQGAQSGDFLRRMHEYLLGAEGFYDEIFSALRI
;
A
#
# COMPACT_ATOMS: atom_id res chain seq x y z
N VAL A 1 26.74 -25.53 47.67
CA VAL A 1 27.05 -25.55 46.23
C VAL A 1 26.00 -26.42 45.58
N THR A 2 24.93 -25.82 45.06
CA THR A 2 23.84 -26.52 44.38
C THR A 2 24.00 -26.23 42.90
N GLY A 3 24.43 -27.26 42.15
CA GLY A 3 24.52 -27.21 40.68
C GLY A 3 23.13 -27.23 40.06
N VAL A 4 22.78 -26.16 39.39
CA VAL A 4 21.60 -26.08 38.51
C VAL A 4 21.94 -26.81 37.23
N GLN A 5 21.42 -27.99 37.05
CA GLN A 5 21.51 -28.75 35.79
C GLN A 5 20.47 -28.18 34.84
N THR A 6 20.91 -27.35 33.89
CA THR A 6 20.09 -26.89 32.76
C THR A 6 19.88 -28.09 31.82
N CYS A 7 18.70 -28.73 31.91
CA CYS A 7 18.24 -29.65 30.89
C CYS A 7 17.98 -28.86 29.58
N ALA A 8 18.94 -28.82 28.69
CA ALA A 8 18.72 -28.44 27.32
C ALA A 8 17.88 -29.54 26.65
N LEU A 9 16.61 -29.28 26.42
CA LEU A 9 15.77 -30.12 25.59
C LEU A 9 16.41 -30.21 24.19
N PRO A 10 16.58 -31.44 23.62
CA PRO A 10 17.09 -31.56 22.28
C PRO A 10 16.16 -30.79 21.31
N ILE A 11 16.72 -29.83 20.60
CA ILE A 11 15.99 -29.14 19.51
C ILE A 11 15.73 -30.24 18.46
N PHE A 12 14.51 -30.72 18.44
CA PHE A 12 14.06 -31.67 17.41
C PHE A 12 14.03 -30.87 16.08
N ARG A 13 15.09 -31.03 15.30
CA ARG A 13 15.05 -30.63 13.88
C ARG A 13 14.33 -31.75 13.14
N PRO A 14 13.10 -31.54 12.65
CA PRO A 14 12.48 -32.54 11.79
C PRO A 14 13.43 -32.79 10.62
N ALA A 15 13.69 -34.07 10.32
CA ALA A 15 14.42 -34.42 9.12
C ALA A 15 13.73 -33.75 7.91
N PRO A 16 14.50 -33.25 6.94
CA PRO A 16 13.90 -32.71 5.74
C PRO A 16 13.02 -33.79 5.13
N VAL A 17 11.72 -33.51 5.03
CA VAL A 17 10.82 -34.40 4.31
C VAL A 17 11.31 -34.37 2.87
N LEU A 18 11.99 -35.43 2.45
CA LEU A 18 12.24 -35.69 1.04
C LEU A 18 10.87 -35.97 0.42
N ILE A 19 10.22 -34.92 -0.04
CA ILE A 19 9.09 -35.03 -0.95
C ILE A 19 9.72 -35.58 -2.23
N THR A 20 9.62 -36.89 -2.42
CA THR A 20 9.88 -37.49 -3.73
C THR A 20 8.84 -36.85 -4.64
N PRO A 21 9.20 -35.99 -5.62
CA PRO A 21 8.21 -35.42 -6.52
C PRO A 21 7.58 -36.60 -7.26
N GLY A 22 6.31 -36.92 -7.01
CA GLY A 22 5.51 -37.57 -8.03
C GLY A 22 5.69 -36.77 -9.32
N ALA A 23 5.40 -37.29 -10.48
CA ALA A 23 5.63 -36.65 -11.77
C ALA A 23 5.10 -35.20 -11.80
N SER A 24 5.86 -34.24 -11.27
CA SER A 24 5.58 -32.81 -11.30
C SER A 24 6.26 -32.26 -12.52
N THR A 25 5.48 -31.62 -13.39
CA THR A 25 5.98 -30.83 -14.50
C THR A 25 6.47 -29.48 -13.98
N LEU A 26 7.74 -29.16 -14.22
CA LEU A 26 8.28 -27.83 -13.99
C LEU A 26 8.13 -27.01 -15.27
N GLU A 27 7.44 -25.88 -15.15
CA GLU A 27 7.31 -24.93 -16.24
C GLU A 27 8.19 -23.70 -15.99
N PRO A 28 8.98 -23.24 -17.00
CA PRO A 28 9.85 -22.08 -16.83
C PRO A 28 9.03 -20.80 -16.68
N ILE A 29 9.31 -20.03 -15.62
CA ILE A 29 8.74 -18.70 -15.39
C ILE A 29 9.43 -17.71 -16.35
N ARG A 30 8.63 -16.96 -17.14
CA ARG A 30 9.15 -16.05 -18.17
C ARG A 30 8.51 -14.66 -18.08
N GLY A 31 9.12 -13.67 -18.75
CA GLY A 31 8.57 -12.32 -18.90
C GLY A 31 8.39 -11.57 -17.58
N VAL A 32 7.24 -10.96 -17.40
CA VAL A 32 6.91 -10.17 -16.18
C VAL A 32 7.00 -11.01 -14.91
N SER A 33 6.53 -12.24 -14.95
CA SER A 33 6.59 -13.15 -13.78
C SER A 33 8.02 -13.45 -13.35
N ALA A 34 8.96 -13.60 -14.28
CA ALA A 34 10.38 -13.77 -13.96
C ALA A 34 10.98 -12.52 -13.28
N ARG A 35 10.55 -11.31 -13.70
CA ARG A 35 10.96 -10.07 -13.02
C ARG A 35 10.40 -9.97 -11.61
N VAL A 36 9.18 -10.45 -11.38
CA VAL A 36 8.60 -10.51 -10.03
C VAL A 36 9.45 -11.43 -9.13
N VAL A 37 9.87 -12.61 -9.62
CA VAL A 37 10.77 -13.51 -8.87
C VAL A 37 12.06 -12.77 -8.49
N GLN A 38 12.74 -12.15 -9.44
CA GLN A 38 13.97 -11.39 -9.19
C GLN A 38 13.77 -10.27 -8.16
N SER A 39 12.66 -9.53 -8.27
CA SER A 39 12.31 -8.46 -7.31
C SER A 39 12.04 -9.01 -5.90
N MET A 40 11.37 -10.16 -5.81
CA MET A 40 11.10 -10.80 -4.52
C MET A 40 12.37 -11.34 -3.86
N GLU A 41 13.26 -11.96 -4.62
CA GLU A 41 14.57 -12.41 -4.13
C GLU A 41 15.41 -11.22 -3.65
N ALA A 42 15.48 -10.14 -4.43
CA ALA A 42 16.18 -8.91 -4.04
C ALA A 42 15.58 -8.29 -2.77
N SER A 43 14.26 -8.37 -2.58
CA SER A 43 13.57 -7.84 -1.40
C SER A 43 13.99 -8.49 -0.08
N LEU A 44 14.53 -9.72 -0.13
CA LEU A 44 15.00 -10.44 1.06
C LEU A 44 16.20 -9.75 1.72
N SER A 45 16.97 -8.97 0.97
CA SER A 45 18.11 -8.20 1.48
C SER A 45 17.70 -6.92 2.23
N VAL A 46 16.43 -6.53 2.19
CA VAL A 46 15.91 -5.32 2.84
C VAL A 46 15.33 -5.70 4.21
N PRO A 47 15.93 -5.27 5.33
CA PRO A 47 15.36 -5.48 6.66
C PRO A 47 14.14 -4.56 6.83
N THR A 48 12.95 -5.12 6.71
CA THR A 48 11.70 -4.38 6.82
C THR A 48 11.09 -4.48 8.21
N ALA A 49 10.41 -3.41 8.63
CA ALA A 49 9.44 -3.43 9.72
C ALA A 49 8.11 -2.86 9.23
N THR A 50 7.04 -3.12 9.99
CA THR A 50 5.69 -2.70 9.61
C THR A 50 4.95 -2.10 10.80
N SER A 51 4.46 -0.88 10.63
CA SER A 51 3.50 -0.25 11.54
C SER A 51 2.08 -0.46 11.01
N VAL A 52 1.12 -0.61 11.92
CA VAL A 52 -0.29 -0.88 11.58
C VAL A 52 -1.18 0.12 12.29
N ARG A 53 -2.19 0.67 11.62
CA ARG A 53 -3.16 1.58 12.20
C ARG A 53 -4.56 1.36 11.63
N ALA A 54 -5.54 1.15 12.51
CA ALA A 54 -6.95 1.17 12.14
C ALA A 54 -7.47 2.62 12.11
N ILE A 55 -8.25 2.95 11.09
CA ILE A 55 -8.78 4.29 10.84
C ILE A 55 -10.29 4.20 10.67
N PRO A 56 -11.08 5.02 11.40
CA PRO A 56 -12.52 5.14 11.18
C PRO A 56 -12.81 5.63 9.76
N ALA A 57 -13.68 4.94 9.03
CA ALA A 57 -13.90 5.21 7.61
C ALA A 57 -15.15 6.07 7.32
N LYS A 58 -15.96 6.38 8.35
CA LYS A 58 -17.26 7.05 8.12
C LYS A 58 -17.13 8.35 7.33
N LEU A 59 -16.25 9.25 7.77
CA LEU A 59 -16.10 10.55 7.11
C LEU A 59 -15.62 10.40 5.65
N MET A 60 -14.71 9.46 5.41
CA MET A 60 -14.23 9.16 4.06
C MET A 60 -15.35 8.57 3.18
N ILE A 61 -16.23 7.72 3.74
CA ILE A 61 -17.40 7.18 3.03
C ILE A 61 -18.36 8.30 2.65
N ASP A 62 -18.72 9.15 3.60
CA ASP A 62 -19.69 10.24 3.41
C ASP A 62 -19.19 11.24 2.35
N ASN A 63 -17.96 11.70 2.47
CA ASN A 63 -17.36 12.62 1.48
C ASN A 63 -17.26 11.98 0.09
N ARG A 64 -16.87 10.70 0.00
CA ARG A 64 -16.82 10.01 -1.28
C ARG A 64 -18.20 9.90 -1.94
N ILE A 65 -19.28 9.73 -1.17
CA ILE A 65 -20.66 9.74 -1.70
C ILE A 65 -20.96 11.10 -2.32
N VAL A 66 -20.67 12.19 -1.61
CA VAL A 66 -20.86 13.57 -2.11
C VAL A 66 -20.06 13.78 -3.41
N ILE A 67 -18.78 13.46 -3.41
CA ILE A 67 -17.91 13.57 -4.58
C ILE A 67 -18.48 12.81 -5.78
N ASN A 68 -18.84 11.55 -5.61
CA ASN A 68 -19.29 10.72 -6.72
C ASN A 68 -20.69 11.12 -7.22
N ASN A 69 -21.56 11.60 -6.35
CA ASN A 69 -22.86 12.16 -6.76
C ASN A 69 -22.68 13.46 -7.59
N HIS A 70 -21.70 14.29 -7.25
CA HIS A 70 -21.37 15.48 -8.05
C HIS A 70 -20.79 15.07 -9.41
N LEU A 71 -19.80 14.17 -9.44
CA LEU A 71 -19.17 13.71 -10.67
C LEU A 71 -20.19 13.07 -11.63
N ALA A 72 -21.14 12.27 -11.10
CA ALA A 72 -22.16 11.63 -11.91
C ALA A 72 -23.10 12.62 -12.63
N ARG A 73 -23.31 13.82 -12.05
CA ARG A 73 -24.14 14.89 -12.63
C ARG A 73 -23.37 15.80 -13.60
N GLY A 74 -22.05 15.76 -13.58
CA GLY A 74 -21.17 16.63 -14.37
C GLY A 74 -20.29 15.86 -15.34
N ARG A 75 -18.99 15.93 -15.12
CA ARG A 75 -17.96 15.38 -16.05
C ARG A 75 -17.83 13.87 -16.07
N GLY A 76 -18.53 13.15 -15.19
CA GLY A 76 -18.42 11.71 -15.06
C GLY A 76 -17.14 11.25 -14.31
N GLY A 77 -16.91 9.94 -14.33
CA GLY A 77 -15.84 9.30 -13.56
C GLY A 77 -16.27 8.92 -12.15
N LYS A 78 -15.36 8.28 -11.41
CA LYS A 78 -15.64 7.79 -10.06
C LYS A 78 -14.38 7.82 -9.20
N VAL A 79 -14.41 8.54 -8.10
CA VAL A 79 -13.36 8.52 -7.09
C VAL A 79 -13.50 7.26 -6.23
N SER A 80 -12.43 6.49 -6.11
CA SER A 80 -12.34 5.32 -5.23
C SER A 80 -11.75 5.71 -3.86
N PHE A 81 -11.92 4.84 -2.86
CA PHE A 81 -11.25 5.02 -1.57
C PHE A 81 -9.72 5.03 -1.72
N THR A 82 -9.19 4.22 -2.64
CA THR A 82 -7.74 4.19 -2.91
C THR A 82 -7.21 5.56 -3.37
N HIS A 83 -7.98 6.32 -4.18
CA HIS A 83 -7.58 7.68 -4.59
C HIS A 83 -7.46 8.63 -3.38
N ILE A 84 -8.44 8.60 -2.47
CA ILE A 84 -8.46 9.45 -1.27
C ILE A 84 -7.30 9.08 -0.34
N ILE A 85 -7.09 7.77 -0.11
CA ILE A 85 -6.03 7.26 0.76
C ILE A 85 -4.64 7.55 0.16
N ALA A 86 -4.47 7.35 -1.16
CA ALA A 86 -3.23 7.66 -1.85
C ALA A 86 -2.90 9.16 -1.80
N TYR A 87 -3.89 10.02 -1.93
CA TYR A 87 -3.70 11.45 -1.80
C TYR A 87 -3.34 11.86 -0.35
N ALA A 88 -3.97 11.25 0.65
CA ALA A 88 -3.56 11.41 2.06
C ALA A 88 -2.12 10.94 2.31
N MET A 89 -1.70 9.83 1.66
CA MET A 89 -0.32 9.35 1.69
C MET A 89 0.65 10.38 1.13
N ILE A 90 0.38 10.92 -0.06
CA ILE A 90 1.20 11.95 -0.70
C ILE A 90 1.32 13.19 0.20
N LYS A 91 0.18 13.67 0.75
CA LYS A 91 0.16 14.81 1.67
C LYS A 91 0.98 14.55 2.94
N ALA A 92 0.89 13.34 3.50
CA ALA A 92 1.68 12.96 4.66
C ALA A 92 3.19 12.89 4.36
N VAL A 93 3.57 12.39 3.18
CA VAL A 93 4.99 12.35 2.75
C VAL A 93 5.53 13.76 2.45
N ARG A 94 4.71 14.67 1.90
CA ARG A 94 5.11 16.08 1.76
C ARG A 94 5.44 16.74 3.10
N ALA A 95 4.69 16.38 4.15
CA ALA A 95 4.93 16.86 5.52
C ALA A 95 6.07 16.11 6.23
N MET A 96 6.45 14.93 5.73
CA MET A 96 7.51 14.05 6.28
C MET A 96 8.38 13.50 5.14
N PRO A 97 9.24 14.34 4.51
CA PRO A 97 10.00 13.96 3.31
C PRO A 97 10.95 12.76 3.54
N GLU A 98 11.36 12.52 4.78
CA GLU A 98 12.17 11.36 5.16
C GLU A 98 11.48 10.01 4.86
N MET A 99 10.14 9.99 4.75
CA MET A 99 9.38 8.79 4.37
C MET A 99 9.52 8.44 2.88
N ASN A 100 10.02 9.38 2.04
CA ASN A 100 10.34 9.14 0.63
C ASN A 100 11.81 8.74 0.41
N ALA A 101 12.61 8.58 1.47
CA ALA A 101 14.01 8.20 1.36
C ALA A 101 14.19 6.74 0.94
N PHE A 102 15.36 6.42 0.39
CA PHE A 102 15.78 5.05 0.10
C PHE A 102 17.19 4.79 0.62
N PHE A 103 17.49 3.52 0.89
CA PHE A 103 18.84 3.08 1.26
C PHE A 103 19.70 2.91 0.01
N GLY A 104 20.92 3.41 0.06
CA GLY A 104 21.92 3.25 -0.98
C GLY A 104 23.33 3.15 -0.39
N GLU A 105 24.33 3.14 -1.25
CA GLU A 105 25.73 3.16 -0.88
C GLU A 105 26.44 4.28 -1.65
N LEU A 106 27.34 4.98 -0.96
CA LEU A 106 28.24 5.99 -1.53
C LEU A 106 29.67 5.61 -1.13
N ASP A 107 30.52 5.38 -2.11
CA ASP A 107 31.93 4.95 -1.91
C ASP A 107 32.06 3.71 -1.00
N GLY A 108 31.13 2.73 -1.17
CA GLY A 108 31.08 1.50 -0.39
C GLY A 108 30.62 1.68 1.06
N LYS A 109 30.04 2.83 1.41
CA LYS A 109 29.49 3.13 2.74
C LYS A 109 27.98 3.29 2.67
N PRO A 110 27.24 2.85 3.72
CA PRO A 110 25.81 3.08 3.82
C PRO A 110 25.45 4.56 3.66
N ALA A 111 24.45 4.83 2.81
CA ALA A 111 23.98 6.19 2.51
C ALA A 111 22.45 6.23 2.43
N ILE A 112 21.87 7.41 2.68
CA ILE A 112 20.44 7.69 2.49
C ILE A 112 20.30 8.52 1.22
N GLY A 113 19.55 7.98 0.25
CA GLY A 113 19.12 8.72 -0.92
C GLY A 113 17.82 9.47 -0.64
N LYS A 114 17.71 10.69 -1.14
CA LYS A 114 16.50 11.52 -1.06
C LYS A 114 16.04 11.81 -2.49
N PRO A 115 14.98 11.16 -2.97
CA PRO A 115 14.41 11.46 -4.29
C PRO A 115 13.96 12.91 -4.36
N GLU A 116 14.14 13.53 -5.51
CA GLU A 116 13.65 14.88 -5.79
C GLU A 116 12.12 14.91 -5.88
N HIS A 117 11.52 13.83 -6.38
CA HIS A 117 10.10 13.72 -6.61
C HIS A 117 9.45 12.59 -5.81
N ILE A 118 8.14 12.72 -5.59
CA ILE A 118 7.28 11.66 -5.08
C ILE A 118 6.66 10.94 -6.29
N ASN A 119 7.17 9.76 -6.62
CA ASN A 119 6.65 8.91 -7.68
C ASN A 119 5.94 7.70 -7.06
N LEU A 120 4.61 7.75 -7.05
CA LEU A 120 3.78 6.75 -6.38
C LEU A 120 3.51 5.55 -7.28
N GLY A 121 4.10 4.41 -6.99
CA GLY A 121 3.78 3.12 -7.59
C GLY A 121 2.41 2.62 -7.15
N VAL A 122 1.57 2.26 -8.11
CA VAL A 122 0.23 1.72 -7.87
C VAL A 122 0.22 0.23 -8.21
N ALA A 123 0.04 -0.61 -7.20
CA ALA A 123 -0.07 -2.05 -7.42
C ALA A 123 -1.43 -2.38 -8.06
N ILE A 124 -1.38 -2.85 -9.30
CA ILE A 124 -2.54 -3.21 -10.11
C ILE A 124 -2.51 -4.71 -10.36
N ASP A 125 -3.54 -5.39 -9.90
CA ASP A 125 -3.71 -6.82 -10.10
C ASP A 125 -4.71 -7.05 -11.25
N LEU A 126 -4.22 -7.59 -12.34
CA LEU A 126 -5.00 -7.86 -13.55
C LEU A 126 -5.31 -9.36 -13.64
N ALA A 127 -6.59 -9.69 -13.64
CA ALA A 127 -7.05 -11.03 -14.01
C ALA A 127 -7.01 -11.19 -15.53
N LYS A 128 -6.38 -12.28 -16.01
CA LYS A 128 -6.33 -12.62 -17.42
C LYS A 128 -7.47 -13.58 -17.80
N PRO A 129 -7.83 -13.67 -19.10
CA PRO A 129 -8.87 -14.59 -19.55
C PRO A 129 -8.59 -16.07 -19.26
N ASP A 130 -7.33 -16.45 -19.14
CA ASP A 130 -6.89 -17.81 -18.80
C ASP A 130 -6.95 -18.13 -17.29
N GLY A 131 -7.50 -17.19 -16.48
CA GLY A 131 -7.61 -17.30 -15.01
C GLY A 131 -6.32 -16.96 -14.28
N SER A 132 -5.21 -16.73 -14.97
CA SER A 132 -3.97 -16.26 -14.32
C SER A 132 -4.08 -14.80 -13.90
N ARG A 133 -3.23 -14.39 -12.94
CA ARG A 133 -3.16 -13.01 -12.44
C ARG A 133 -1.80 -12.41 -12.74
N GLN A 134 -1.79 -11.13 -13.05
CA GLN A 134 -0.57 -10.38 -13.31
C GLN A 134 -0.55 -9.13 -12.44
N LEU A 135 0.47 -9.02 -11.58
CA LEU A 135 0.71 -7.81 -10.80
C LEU A 135 1.63 -6.87 -11.59
N LEU A 136 1.18 -5.62 -11.73
CA LEU A 136 1.96 -4.53 -12.30
C LEU A 136 2.01 -3.38 -11.30
N VAL A 137 3.12 -2.64 -11.24
CA VAL A 137 3.29 -1.51 -10.32
C VAL A 137 3.83 -0.30 -11.09
N PRO A 138 3.06 0.23 -12.05
CA PRO A 138 3.41 1.50 -12.69
C PRO A 138 3.26 2.66 -11.71
N SER A 139 3.86 3.83 -11.99
CA SER A 139 3.85 4.97 -11.08
C SER A 139 3.24 6.23 -11.66
N VAL A 140 2.52 6.96 -10.81
CA VAL A 140 2.18 8.37 -11.02
C VAL A 140 3.39 9.20 -10.62
N LYS A 141 3.84 10.08 -11.50
CA LYS A 141 5.06 10.88 -11.33
C LYS A 141 4.77 12.26 -10.74
N GLY A 142 5.73 12.82 -9.98
CA GLY A 142 5.68 14.20 -9.48
C GLY A 142 4.44 14.48 -8.64
N CYS A 143 4.04 13.53 -7.79
CA CYS A 143 2.77 13.61 -7.06
C CYS A 143 2.72 14.79 -6.08
N GLU A 144 3.87 15.31 -5.65
CA GLU A 144 3.97 16.45 -4.75
C GLU A 144 3.39 17.75 -5.30
N ASP A 145 3.41 17.91 -6.63
CA ASP A 145 2.96 19.13 -7.32
C ASP A 145 1.50 19.06 -7.78
N LEU A 146 0.86 17.90 -7.65
CA LEU A 146 -0.49 17.67 -8.15
C LEU A 146 -1.56 18.02 -7.10
N ASP A 147 -2.58 18.78 -7.51
CA ASP A 147 -3.82 18.82 -6.76
C ASP A 147 -4.58 17.48 -6.88
N PHE A 148 -5.65 17.32 -6.07
CA PHE A 148 -6.41 16.06 -6.09
C PHE A 148 -7.00 15.75 -7.47
N GLY A 149 -7.48 16.75 -8.22
CA GLY A 149 -8.06 16.56 -9.53
C GLY A 149 -7.03 16.09 -10.57
N GLN A 150 -5.84 16.69 -10.54
CA GLN A 150 -4.70 16.34 -11.39
C GLN A 150 -4.17 14.95 -11.01
N PHE A 151 -3.99 14.68 -9.71
CA PHE A 151 -3.59 13.36 -9.22
C PHE A 151 -4.57 12.27 -9.64
N TRP A 152 -5.87 12.49 -9.45
CA TRP A 152 -6.90 11.53 -9.87
C TRP A 152 -6.85 11.26 -11.38
N ALA A 153 -6.71 12.31 -12.20
CA ALA A 153 -6.60 12.15 -13.66
C ALA A 153 -5.34 11.34 -14.06
N ALA A 154 -4.19 11.64 -13.45
CA ALA A 154 -2.93 10.91 -13.68
C ALA A 154 -3.04 9.44 -13.22
N TYR A 155 -3.64 9.18 -12.06
CA TYR A 155 -3.88 7.83 -11.56
C TYR A 155 -4.76 7.02 -12.52
N GLU A 156 -5.90 7.58 -12.96
CA GLU A 156 -6.81 6.91 -13.91
C GLU A 156 -6.14 6.67 -15.27
N ALA A 157 -5.27 7.58 -15.74
CA ALA A 157 -4.49 7.39 -16.96
C ALA A 157 -3.56 6.17 -16.85
N VAL A 158 -2.88 5.99 -15.72
CA VAL A 158 -2.03 4.83 -15.44
C VAL A 158 -2.86 3.54 -15.40
N ILE A 159 -4.02 3.54 -14.72
CA ILE A 159 -4.94 2.39 -14.69
C ILE A 159 -5.43 2.03 -16.10
N LYS A 160 -5.79 3.03 -16.91
CA LYS A 160 -6.25 2.83 -18.29
C LYS A 160 -5.15 2.20 -19.15
N LYS A 161 -3.91 2.70 -19.07
CA LYS A 161 -2.75 2.11 -19.77
C LYS A 161 -2.52 0.65 -19.33
N ALA A 162 -2.60 0.36 -18.02
CA ALA A 162 -2.41 -0.99 -17.51
C ALA A 162 -3.46 -1.96 -18.07
N ARG A 163 -4.73 -1.56 -18.08
CA ARG A 163 -5.83 -2.38 -18.62
C ARG A 163 -5.75 -2.56 -20.14
N ALA A 164 -5.23 -1.57 -20.86
CA ALA A 164 -5.02 -1.63 -22.31
C ALA A 164 -3.74 -2.40 -22.70
N GLY A 165 -2.90 -2.80 -21.74
CA GLY A 165 -1.61 -3.44 -22.02
C GLY A 165 -0.60 -2.51 -22.71
N SER A 166 -0.76 -1.19 -22.56
CA SER A 166 0.05 -0.16 -23.23
C SER A 166 1.05 0.54 -22.30
N LEU A 167 1.37 -0.06 -21.16
CA LEU A 167 2.42 0.44 -20.26
C LEU A 167 3.80 0.27 -20.91
N THR A 168 4.63 1.29 -20.78
CA THR A 168 6.01 1.33 -21.24
C THR A 168 7.00 1.19 -20.07
N VAL A 169 8.28 1.09 -20.35
CA VAL A 169 9.33 1.00 -19.30
C VAL A 169 9.35 2.26 -18.44
N GLU A 170 9.08 3.42 -19.02
CA GLU A 170 9.04 4.72 -18.36
C GLU A 170 7.92 4.80 -17.31
N ASP A 171 6.80 4.10 -17.53
CA ASP A 171 5.69 4.05 -16.57
C ASP A 171 6.12 3.36 -15.26
N PHE A 172 7.17 2.53 -15.27
CA PHE A 172 7.69 1.83 -14.08
C PHE A 172 8.95 2.49 -13.49
N ALA A 173 9.70 3.24 -14.30
CA ALA A 173 10.98 3.80 -13.89
C ALA A 173 10.83 4.85 -12.78
N GLY A 174 11.81 4.93 -11.88
CA GLY A 174 11.91 5.99 -10.87
C GLY A 174 10.79 6.00 -9.82
N THR A 175 10.11 4.89 -9.59
CA THR A 175 9.12 4.74 -8.50
C THR A 175 9.82 4.86 -7.15
N THR A 176 9.37 5.76 -6.28
CA THR A 176 10.01 6.04 -4.99
C THR A 176 9.31 5.39 -3.81
N MET A 177 8.02 5.18 -3.91
CA MET A 177 7.19 4.48 -2.93
C MET A 177 6.02 3.80 -3.62
N SER A 178 5.30 2.92 -2.92
CA SER A 178 4.19 2.17 -3.52
C SER A 178 2.97 2.13 -2.61
N ILE A 179 1.79 1.95 -3.23
CA ILE A 179 0.54 1.62 -2.56
C ILE A 179 -0.02 0.31 -3.13
N THR A 180 -0.48 -0.56 -2.24
CA THR A 180 -1.20 -1.80 -2.61
C THR A 180 -2.51 -1.89 -1.86
N ASN A 181 -3.57 -2.35 -2.52
CA ASN A 181 -4.90 -2.45 -1.91
C ASN A 181 -5.47 -3.88 -2.00
N PRO A 182 -5.01 -4.81 -1.16
CA PRO A 182 -5.59 -6.15 -1.06
C PRO A 182 -6.97 -6.14 -0.37
N GLY A 183 -7.38 -5.03 0.23
CA GLY A 183 -8.69 -4.89 0.86
C GLY A 183 -9.87 -5.04 -0.11
N THR A 184 -9.66 -4.82 -1.40
CA THR A 184 -10.68 -5.01 -2.43
C THR A 184 -11.14 -6.47 -2.58
N ILE A 185 -10.35 -7.42 -2.11
CA ILE A 185 -10.67 -8.86 -2.08
C ILE A 185 -10.91 -9.39 -0.66
N GLY A 186 -11.11 -8.49 0.32
CA GLY A 186 -11.45 -8.84 1.70
C GLY A 186 -10.25 -9.04 2.65
N THR A 187 -9.02 -8.83 2.21
CA THR A 187 -7.84 -8.93 3.10
C THR A 187 -7.86 -7.80 4.12
N VAL A 188 -7.93 -8.11 5.41
CA VAL A 188 -8.04 -7.12 6.50
C VAL A 188 -6.78 -6.27 6.59
N HIS A 189 -5.61 -6.88 6.54
CA HIS A 189 -4.31 -6.20 6.42
C HIS A 189 -3.28 -7.13 5.80
N SER A 190 -2.25 -6.55 5.22
CA SER A 190 -1.12 -7.31 4.65
C SER A 190 0.20 -6.65 5.04
N VAL A 191 1.26 -7.44 5.02
CA VAL A 191 2.64 -6.96 5.17
C VAL A 191 3.33 -7.16 3.82
N PRO A 192 3.19 -6.21 2.90
CA PRO A 192 3.75 -6.34 1.56
C PRO A 192 5.28 -6.30 1.60
N ARG A 193 5.92 -6.98 0.65
CA ARG A 193 7.37 -6.88 0.47
C ARG A 193 7.73 -5.53 -0.12
N LEU A 194 8.76 -4.91 0.44
CA LEU A 194 9.30 -3.66 -0.06
C LEU A 194 10.13 -3.92 -1.32
N VAL A 195 9.86 -3.18 -2.37
CA VAL A 195 10.68 -3.23 -3.59
C VAL A 195 12.02 -2.57 -3.32
N GLN A 196 13.11 -3.19 -3.76
CA GLN A 196 14.45 -2.62 -3.62
C GLN A 196 14.52 -1.21 -4.25
N GLY A 197 15.15 -0.27 -3.54
CA GLY A 197 15.22 1.14 -3.96
C GLY A 197 14.01 1.99 -3.52
N GLN A 198 13.05 1.42 -2.81
CA GLN A 198 11.95 2.16 -2.17
C GLN A 198 12.11 2.10 -0.65
N GLY A 199 11.78 3.19 0.03
CA GLY A 199 11.80 3.25 1.49
C GLY A 199 10.49 2.83 2.14
N LEU A 200 9.37 2.89 1.40
CA LEU A 200 8.01 2.73 1.94
C LEU A 200 7.07 2.06 0.95
N ILE A 201 6.24 1.15 1.46
CA ILE A 201 5.03 0.66 0.78
C ILE A 201 3.84 0.71 1.74
N LEU A 202 2.73 1.32 1.29
CA LEU A 202 1.47 1.38 2.03
C LEU A 202 0.56 0.24 1.60
N GLY A 203 0.12 -0.57 2.56
CA GLY A 203 -0.94 -1.57 2.38
C GLY A 203 -2.29 -1.04 2.85
N VAL A 204 -3.32 -1.22 2.04
CA VAL A 204 -4.70 -0.81 2.33
C VAL A 204 -5.54 -2.06 2.55
N GLY A 205 -6.05 -2.24 3.78
CA GLY A 205 -6.89 -3.37 4.14
C GLY A 205 -8.35 -3.20 3.72
N ALA A 206 -9.13 -4.23 3.97
CA ALA A 206 -10.58 -4.20 3.75
C ALA A 206 -11.25 -3.17 4.65
N MET A 207 -12.28 -2.52 4.11
CA MET A 207 -13.13 -1.61 4.86
C MET A 207 -14.37 -2.36 5.32
N ASP A 208 -14.45 -2.65 6.62
CA ASP A 208 -15.56 -3.39 7.21
C ASP A 208 -15.81 -2.94 8.66
N TYR A 209 -16.90 -3.41 9.24
CA TYR A 209 -17.13 -3.26 10.67
C TYR A 209 -16.08 -4.03 11.47
N PRO A 210 -15.72 -3.56 12.69
CA PRO A 210 -14.88 -4.34 13.59
C PRO A 210 -15.43 -5.75 13.80
N ALA A 211 -14.56 -6.74 13.99
CA ALA A 211 -14.93 -8.16 13.99
C ALA A 211 -16.04 -8.50 14.96
N GLU A 212 -16.06 -7.85 16.14
CA GLU A 212 -17.05 -8.00 17.19
C GLU A 212 -18.46 -7.53 16.83
N PHE A 213 -18.58 -6.72 15.76
CA PHE A 213 -19.86 -6.20 15.25
C PHE A 213 -20.29 -6.82 13.92
N GLN A 214 -19.48 -7.69 13.35
CA GLN A 214 -19.85 -8.38 12.11
C GLN A 214 -21.01 -9.34 12.37
N GLY A 215 -22.05 -9.25 11.54
CA GLY A 215 -23.29 -10.00 11.72
C GLY A 215 -24.34 -9.34 12.61
N ALA A 216 -24.05 -8.19 13.23
CA ALA A 216 -25.06 -7.38 13.90
C ALA A 216 -26.05 -6.79 12.88
N SER A 217 -27.31 -6.56 13.32
CA SER A 217 -28.31 -5.90 12.49
C SER A 217 -27.92 -4.44 12.20
N GLU A 218 -28.37 -3.89 11.07
CA GLU A 218 -28.13 -2.50 10.73
C GLU A 218 -28.67 -1.54 11.82
N GLU A 219 -29.84 -1.86 12.37
CA GLU A 219 -30.43 -1.11 13.49
C GLU A 219 -29.51 -1.09 14.70
N THR A 220 -28.92 -2.22 15.08
CA THR A 220 -27.97 -2.31 16.18
C THR A 220 -26.73 -1.45 15.91
N LEU A 221 -26.17 -1.53 14.72
CA LEU A 221 -24.98 -0.76 14.35
C LEU A 221 -25.24 0.74 14.39
N VAL A 222 -26.39 1.18 13.91
CA VAL A 222 -26.83 2.60 13.95
C VAL A 222 -27.04 3.05 15.39
N ASN A 223 -27.78 2.29 16.20
CA ASN A 223 -28.06 2.63 17.60
C ASN A 223 -26.80 2.71 18.46
N MET A 224 -25.79 1.88 18.17
CA MET A 224 -24.49 1.89 18.83
C MET A 224 -23.49 2.85 18.21
N ALA A 225 -23.86 3.57 17.14
CA ALA A 225 -22.98 4.47 16.38
C ALA A 225 -21.69 3.78 15.89
N VAL A 226 -21.76 2.49 15.56
CA VAL A 226 -20.60 1.74 15.08
C VAL A 226 -20.29 2.12 13.63
N SER A 227 -19.03 2.47 13.37
CA SER A 227 -18.54 2.82 12.03
C SER A 227 -17.66 1.72 11.45
N LYS A 228 -17.62 1.62 10.13
CA LYS A 228 -16.60 0.82 9.44
C LYS A 228 -15.22 1.37 9.71
N VAL A 229 -14.25 0.48 9.76
CA VAL A 229 -12.83 0.81 9.89
C VAL A 229 -12.07 0.29 8.68
N ILE A 230 -10.92 0.90 8.41
CA ILE A 230 -9.96 0.45 7.42
C ILE A 230 -8.60 0.35 8.09
N THR A 231 -7.86 -0.73 7.83
CA THR A 231 -6.52 -0.89 8.38
C THR A 231 -5.49 -0.50 7.33
N LEU A 232 -4.60 0.43 7.69
CA LEU A 232 -3.45 0.79 6.89
C LEU A 232 -2.19 0.18 7.50
N THR A 233 -1.31 -0.32 6.64
CA THR A 233 0.01 -0.85 7.01
C THR A 233 1.09 -0.06 6.30
N SER A 234 2.08 0.40 7.04
CA SER A 234 3.29 1.06 6.53
C SER A 234 4.44 0.07 6.70
N THR A 235 4.87 -0.57 5.61
CA THR A 235 6.07 -1.39 5.59
C THR A 235 7.22 -0.57 5.03
N TYR A 236 8.34 -0.53 5.74
CA TYR A 236 9.45 0.38 5.45
C TYR A 236 10.81 -0.28 5.64
N ASP A 237 11.82 0.30 5.00
CA ASP A 237 13.23 -0.09 5.18
C ASP A 237 13.74 0.42 6.53
N HIS A 238 13.92 -0.51 7.48
CA HIS A 238 14.29 -0.17 8.86
C HIS A 238 15.75 0.29 9.02
N ARG A 239 16.52 0.29 7.95
CA ARG A 239 17.87 0.91 7.94
C ARG A 239 17.80 2.43 7.94
N ILE A 240 16.72 3.00 7.38
CA ILE A 240 16.58 4.44 7.14
C ILE A 240 15.34 5.08 7.76
N ILE A 241 14.28 4.30 7.99
CA ILE A 241 13.04 4.76 8.62
C ILE A 241 12.88 4.05 9.97
N GLN A 242 12.60 4.83 11.02
CA GLN A 242 12.40 4.31 12.36
C GLN A 242 10.91 4.06 12.64
N GLY A 243 10.62 3.16 13.59
CA GLY A 243 9.25 2.83 13.97
C GLY A 243 8.40 4.03 14.39
N ALA A 244 9.00 4.98 15.11
CA ALA A 244 8.33 6.23 15.51
C ALA A 244 7.93 7.08 14.30
N GLN A 245 8.80 7.21 13.29
CA GLN A 245 8.50 7.94 12.05
C GLN A 245 7.36 7.28 11.27
N SER A 246 7.39 5.95 11.14
CA SER A 246 6.31 5.19 10.47
C SER A 246 4.98 5.30 11.25
N GLY A 247 5.02 5.26 12.59
CA GLY A 247 3.84 5.47 13.43
C GLY A 247 3.25 6.87 13.27
N ASP A 248 4.10 7.90 13.21
CA ASP A 248 3.71 9.30 13.04
C ASP A 248 3.15 9.56 11.63
N PHE A 249 3.75 8.96 10.61
CA PHE A 249 3.24 8.98 9.24
C PHE A 249 1.81 8.43 9.16
N LEU A 250 1.54 7.27 9.74
CA LEU A 250 0.19 6.71 9.80
C LEU A 250 -0.76 7.55 10.66
N ARG A 251 -0.27 8.22 11.71
CA ARG A 251 -1.07 9.16 12.51
C ARG A 251 -1.48 10.37 11.66
N ARG A 252 -0.58 10.97 10.88
CA ARG A 252 -0.90 12.08 9.98
C ARG A 252 -1.92 11.67 8.91
N MET A 253 -1.75 10.50 8.30
CA MET A 253 -2.74 9.98 7.37
C MET A 253 -4.11 9.80 8.02
N HIS A 254 -4.15 9.28 9.25
CA HIS A 254 -5.38 9.16 10.04
C HIS A 254 -6.06 10.52 10.25
N GLU A 255 -5.31 11.54 10.65
CA GLU A 255 -5.80 12.89 10.88
C GLU A 255 -6.36 13.50 9.59
N TYR A 256 -5.68 13.38 8.45
CA TYR A 256 -6.19 13.84 7.16
C TYR A 256 -7.48 13.11 6.77
N LEU A 257 -7.53 11.80 6.91
CA LEU A 257 -8.74 11.03 6.59
C LEU A 257 -9.91 11.33 7.54
N LEU A 258 -9.65 11.91 8.72
CA LEU A 258 -10.65 12.50 9.62
C LEU A 258 -10.90 14.00 9.39
N GLY A 259 -10.37 14.59 8.29
CA GLY A 259 -10.67 15.94 7.86
C GLY A 259 -9.72 17.02 8.40
N ALA A 260 -8.64 16.65 9.09
CA ALA A 260 -7.66 17.63 9.56
C ALA A 260 -7.08 18.45 8.38
N GLU A 261 -6.69 19.68 8.69
CA GLU A 261 -6.09 20.65 7.76
C GLU A 261 -6.94 20.90 6.49
N GLY A 262 -8.27 20.79 6.59
CA GLY A 262 -9.17 21.02 5.45
C GLY A 262 -8.99 20.00 4.32
N PHE A 263 -8.60 18.77 4.63
CA PHE A 263 -8.26 17.74 3.63
C PHE A 263 -9.38 17.52 2.60
N TYR A 264 -10.64 17.45 3.04
CA TYR A 264 -11.75 17.28 2.10
C TYR A 264 -12.14 18.56 1.39
N ASP A 265 -11.93 19.74 2.01
CA ASP A 265 -12.16 21.04 1.37
C ASP A 265 -11.20 21.24 0.19
N GLU A 266 -9.94 20.80 0.37
CA GLU A 266 -8.93 20.78 -0.71
C GLU A 266 -9.38 19.88 -1.86
N ILE A 267 -9.88 18.67 -1.56
CA ILE A 267 -10.42 17.74 -2.56
C ILE A 267 -11.62 18.34 -3.29
N PHE A 268 -12.57 18.93 -2.57
CA PHE A 268 -13.75 19.56 -3.14
C PHE A 268 -13.38 20.73 -4.05
N SER A 269 -12.47 21.60 -3.61
CA SER A 269 -11.96 22.71 -4.40
C SER A 269 -11.30 22.24 -5.70
N ALA A 270 -10.43 21.24 -5.65
CA ALA A 270 -9.75 20.68 -6.81
C ALA A 270 -10.73 20.03 -7.81
N LEU A 271 -11.85 19.49 -7.33
CA LEU A 271 -12.90 18.90 -8.15
C LEU A 271 -13.99 19.90 -8.56
N ARG A 272 -13.95 21.14 -8.04
CA ARG A 272 -14.96 22.20 -8.26
C ARG A 272 -16.37 21.79 -7.79
N ILE A 273 -16.40 21.19 -6.59
CA ILE A 273 -17.64 20.79 -5.88
C ILE A 273 -18.08 21.91 -4.96
#